data_058988372cde613d2f49b460cbc4cd10
#
_entry.id   058988372cde613d2f49b460cbc4cd10
#
_cell.length_a   1.000
_cell.length_b   1.000
_cell.length_c   1.000
_cell.angle_alpha   90.00
_cell.angle_beta   90.00
_cell.angle_gamma   90.00
#
_symmetry.space_group_name_H-M   'P 1'
#
loop_
_entity.id
_entity.type
_entity.pdbx_description
1 polymer ?
#
loop_
_entity_poly.entity_id
_entity_poly.type
_entity_poly.pdbx_seq_one_letter_code
_entity_poly.pdbx_strand_id
1 'polypeptide(L)'
;MYFTKVELHNFGIYKGTHEMCLTDQIGNRNITLVGGLNGRGKTTFHDSILIALYGKQALKYIQEKARSYDKLLLDHINKHATDEETYVAVSLCLDDGTVLRVKRSWTARGKKVEQQTIVEKDGVVDKYLGESWSYYIEEILPFGIARFFFFNNEKITQLADDTSFEQIKSSIKSAIGVSTIEKAIEHTDEVIRRKKTALAA
;
A
#
# COMPACT_ATOMS: atom_id res chain seq x y z
N MET A 1 8.04 3.52 -13.01
CA MET A 1 6.65 3.34 -12.54
C MET A 1 6.06 4.67 -12.10
N TYR A 2 4.76 4.97 -12.40
CA TYR A 2 4.04 6.16 -11.93
C TYR A 2 2.55 5.85 -11.74
N PHE A 3 1.90 6.61 -10.85
CA PHE A 3 0.46 6.49 -10.62
C PHE A 3 -0.32 7.25 -11.69
N THR A 4 -1.39 6.65 -12.20
CA THR A 4 -2.22 7.25 -13.26
C THR A 4 -3.58 7.71 -12.77
N LYS A 5 -4.20 6.96 -11.87
CA LYS A 5 -5.54 7.27 -11.35
C LYS A 5 -5.74 6.74 -9.93
N VAL A 6 -6.51 7.47 -9.13
CA VAL A 6 -7.05 7.02 -7.85
C VAL A 6 -8.57 7.11 -7.89
N GLU A 7 -9.25 6.07 -7.45
CA GLU A 7 -10.71 5.98 -7.37
C GLU A 7 -11.13 5.72 -5.93
N LEU A 8 -12.14 6.44 -5.48
CA LEU A 8 -12.73 6.34 -4.15
C LEU A 8 -14.24 6.17 -4.29
N HIS A 9 -14.81 5.22 -3.57
CA HIS A 9 -16.25 5.05 -3.49
C HIS A 9 -16.69 4.92 -2.05
N ASN A 10 -17.56 5.81 -1.59
CA ASN A 10 -18.07 5.86 -0.22
C ASN A 10 -16.97 5.80 0.85
N PHE A 11 -15.83 6.43 0.59
CA PHE A 11 -14.64 6.33 1.42
C PHE A 11 -14.40 7.61 2.24
N GLY A 12 -14.44 7.50 3.55
CA GLY A 12 -14.27 8.62 4.48
C GLY A 12 -15.29 9.74 4.23
N ILE A 13 -14.82 10.93 3.84
CA ILE A 13 -15.69 12.06 3.49
C ILE A 13 -16.22 12.00 2.05
N TYR A 14 -15.70 11.13 1.21
CA TYR A 14 -16.06 10.99 -0.20
C TYR A 14 -17.32 10.13 -0.33
N LYS A 15 -18.48 10.75 -0.54
CA LYS A 15 -19.74 10.06 -0.80
C LYS A 15 -19.89 9.78 -2.29
N GLY A 16 -20.30 8.55 -2.65
CA GLY A 16 -20.38 8.12 -4.05
C GLY A 16 -19.00 7.93 -4.66
N THR A 17 -18.92 7.88 -5.98
CA THR A 17 -17.68 7.63 -6.72
C THR A 17 -16.96 8.93 -7.06
N HIS A 18 -15.67 8.97 -6.74
CA HIS A 18 -14.75 10.05 -7.08
C HIS A 18 -13.54 9.47 -7.80
N GLU A 19 -13.18 10.04 -8.93
CA GLU A 19 -12.00 9.68 -9.71
C GLU A 19 -11.06 10.86 -9.81
N MET A 20 -9.77 10.62 -9.56
CA MET A 20 -8.72 11.62 -9.66
C MET A 20 -7.64 11.11 -10.62
N CYS A 21 -7.58 11.71 -11.81
CA CYS A 21 -6.48 11.46 -12.75
C CYS A 21 -5.23 12.18 -12.25
N LEU A 22 -4.13 11.44 -12.17
CA LEU A 22 -2.85 11.94 -11.68
C LEU A 22 -1.86 12.22 -12.82
N THR A 23 -2.21 11.81 -14.04
CA THR A 23 -1.41 12.07 -15.24
C THR A 23 -2.12 13.07 -16.14
N ASP A 24 -1.37 14.08 -16.59
CA ASP A 24 -1.83 14.98 -17.63
C ASP A 24 -1.52 14.37 -19.01
N GLN A 25 -2.55 14.18 -19.83
CA GLN A 25 -2.40 13.65 -21.20
C GLN A 25 -1.71 14.66 -22.16
N ILE A 26 -1.52 15.90 -21.75
CA ILE A 26 -1.09 17.01 -22.64
C ILE A 26 0.34 17.52 -22.35
N GLY A 27 0.99 17.01 -21.32
CA GLY A 27 2.34 17.49 -21.00
C GLY A 27 3.12 16.51 -20.13
N ASN A 28 4.40 16.43 -20.36
CA ASN A 28 5.36 15.60 -19.61
C ASN A 28 5.51 16.11 -18.16
N ARG A 29 4.38 16.31 -17.44
CA ARG A 29 4.32 16.84 -16.08
C ARG A 29 4.22 15.68 -15.09
N ASN A 30 5.25 15.50 -14.29
CA ASN A 30 5.35 14.41 -13.32
C ASN A 30 4.85 14.78 -11.91
N ILE A 31 4.27 15.99 -11.75
CA ILE A 31 3.84 16.48 -10.43
C ILE A 31 2.36 16.84 -10.48
N THR A 32 1.58 16.18 -9.62
CA THR A 32 0.18 16.49 -9.38
C THR A 32 0.02 17.10 -7.99
N LEU A 33 -0.51 18.32 -7.92
CA LEU A 33 -0.79 18.99 -6.66
C LEU A 33 -2.24 18.75 -6.24
N VAL A 34 -2.43 18.09 -5.10
CA VAL A 34 -3.75 17.90 -4.49
C VAL A 34 -3.95 18.94 -3.37
N GLY A 35 -4.68 20.01 -3.69
CA GLY A 35 -4.97 21.11 -2.77
C GLY A 35 -6.31 20.94 -2.06
N GLY A 36 -6.44 21.55 -0.88
CA GLY A 36 -7.71 21.60 -0.15
C GLY A 36 -7.55 22.19 1.25
N LEU A 37 -8.64 22.76 1.78
CA LEU A 37 -8.70 23.25 3.16
C LEU A 37 -8.51 22.10 4.17
N ASN A 38 -8.21 22.43 5.42
CA ASN A 38 -8.11 21.43 6.48
C ASN A 38 -9.44 20.71 6.69
N GLY A 39 -9.40 19.40 6.96
CA GLY A 39 -10.58 18.55 7.09
C GLY A 39 -11.28 18.17 5.77
N ARG A 40 -10.79 18.59 4.61
CA ARG A 40 -11.40 18.31 3.30
C ARG A 40 -10.87 17.05 2.60
N GLY A 41 -10.33 16.08 3.37
CA GLY A 41 -10.05 14.75 2.88
C GLY A 41 -8.67 14.52 2.27
N LYS A 42 -7.71 15.45 2.39
CA LYS A 42 -6.34 15.23 1.88
C LYS A 42 -5.69 13.97 2.48
N THR A 43 -5.77 13.81 3.80
CA THR A 43 -5.27 12.62 4.50
C THR A 43 -6.06 11.38 4.11
N THR A 44 -7.39 11.50 4.00
CA THR A 44 -8.26 10.40 3.54
C THR A 44 -7.88 9.91 2.14
N PHE A 45 -7.60 10.84 1.22
CA PHE A 45 -7.10 10.52 -0.12
C PHE A 45 -5.75 9.79 -0.07
N HIS A 46 -4.81 10.29 0.73
CA HIS A 46 -3.52 9.64 0.94
C HIS A 46 -3.68 8.22 1.52
N ASP A 47 -4.52 8.05 2.54
CA ASP A 47 -4.78 6.76 3.18
C ASP A 47 -5.41 5.76 2.21
N SER A 48 -6.24 6.23 1.26
CA SER A 48 -6.82 5.38 0.23
C SER A 48 -5.77 4.69 -0.64
N ILE A 49 -4.70 5.40 -1.00
CA ILE A 49 -3.61 4.85 -1.79
C ILE A 49 -2.89 3.74 -1.02
N LEU A 50 -2.58 3.99 0.26
CA LEU A 50 -1.92 3.01 1.12
C LEU A 50 -2.79 1.77 1.34
N ILE A 51 -4.09 1.95 1.57
CA ILE A 51 -5.04 0.84 1.71
C ILE A 51 -5.12 0.04 0.41
N ALA A 52 -5.25 0.69 -0.75
CA ALA A 52 -5.32 0.00 -2.03
C ALA A 52 -4.07 -0.84 -2.29
N LEU A 53 -2.88 -0.28 -2.11
CA LEU A 53 -1.62 -0.95 -2.39
C LEU A 53 -1.30 -2.05 -1.37
N TYR A 54 -1.34 -1.74 -0.07
CA TYR A 54 -0.76 -2.59 0.97
C TYR A 54 -1.80 -3.29 1.86
N GLY A 55 -3.08 -2.95 1.76
CA GLY A 55 -4.14 -3.59 2.54
C GLY A 55 -3.83 -3.58 4.03
N LYS A 56 -3.77 -4.77 4.64
CA LYS A 56 -3.55 -4.91 6.09
C LYS A 56 -2.24 -4.28 6.58
N GLN A 57 -1.21 -4.21 5.76
CA GLN A 57 0.06 -3.59 6.14
C GLN A 57 -0.07 -2.07 6.29
N ALA A 58 -1.01 -1.42 5.57
CA ALA A 58 -1.28 0.01 5.68
C ALA A 58 -1.66 0.43 7.11
N LEU A 59 -2.23 -0.48 7.91
CA LEU A 59 -2.57 -0.23 9.32
C LEU A 59 -1.36 0.29 10.13
N LYS A 60 -0.16 -0.25 9.85
CA LYS A 60 1.07 0.14 10.55
C LYS A 60 1.45 1.61 10.31
N TYR A 61 0.92 2.21 9.24
CA TYR A 61 1.25 3.56 8.82
C TYR A 61 0.14 4.57 9.09
N ILE A 62 -1.12 4.20 8.81
CA ILE A 62 -2.26 5.13 8.80
C ILE A 62 -2.66 5.53 10.21
N GLN A 63 -2.77 4.57 11.13
CA GLN A 63 -3.25 4.84 12.49
C GLN A 63 -2.49 4.04 13.55
N GLU A 64 -1.76 4.74 14.41
CA GLU A 64 -1.22 4.16 15.65
C GLU A 64 -2.35 3.73 16.63
N LYS A 65 -3.56 4.26 16.46
CA LYS A 65 -4.72 4.06 17.35
C LYS A 65 -5.70 2.98 16.89
N ALA A 66 -5.68 2.56 15.63
CA ALA A 66 -6.57 1.50 15.17
C ALA A 66 -6.08 0.14 15.66
N ARG A 67 -6.88 -0.50 16.53
CA ARG A 67 -6.55 -1.80 17.14
C ARG A 67 -6.65 -2.97 16.16
N SER A 68 -7.28 -2.81 14.99
CA SER A 68 -7.41 -3.85 13.97
C SER A 68 -7.63 -3.25 12.59
N TYR A 69 -7.33 -4.04 11.55
CA TYR A 69 -7.57 -3.65 10.17
C TYR A 69 -9.07 -3.50 9.85
N ASP A 70 -9.92 -4.39 10.38
CA ASP A 70 -11.37 -4.27 10.22
C ASP A 70 -11.88 -2.93 10.78
N LYS A 71 -11.37 -2.52 11.94
CA LYS A 71 -11.71 -1.22 12.54
C LYS A 71 -11.26 -0.06 11.64
N LEU A 72 -10.05 -0.14 11.06
CA LEU A 72 -9.58 0.86 10.11
C LEU A 72 -10.54 0.99 8.93
N LEU A 73 -10.94 -0.12 8.31
CA LEU A 73 -11.83 -0.12 7.17
C LEU A 73 -13.24 0.39 7.52
N LEU A 74 -13.78 -0.03 8.67
CA LEU A 74 -15.08 0.45 9.17
C LEU A 74 -15.08 1.97 9.42
N ASP A 75 -14.00 2.51 10.00
CA ASP A 75 -13.87 3.95 10.28
C ASP A 75 -13.78 4.79 8.99
N HIS A 76 -13.40 4.16 7.86
CA HIS A 76 -13.32 4.81 6.56
C HIS A 76 -14.59 4.62 5.69
N ILE A 77 -15.63 3.94 6.16
CA ILE A 77 -16.92 3.90 5.45
C ILE A 77 -17.58 5.27 5.56
N ASN A 78 -18.06 5.81 4.46
CA ASN A 78 -18.79 7.07 4.46
C ASN A 78 -20.13 6.93 5.22
N LYS A 79 -20.34 7.76 6.23
CA LYS A 79 -21.53 7.72 7.10
C LYS A 79 -22.84 8.08 6.41
N HIS A 80 -22.77 8.67 5.22
CA HIS A 80 -23.92 9.12 4.43
C HIS A 80 -24.05 8.32 3.12
N ALA A 81 -23.32 7.20 3.00
CA ALA A 81 -23.46 6.30 1.87
C ALA A 81 -24.86 5.70 1.80
N THR A 82 -25.35 5.49 0.59
CA THR A 82 -26.68 4.92 0.32
C THR A 82 -26.61 3.47 -0.10
N ASP A 83 -25.44 2.99 -0.50
CA ASP A 83 -25.13 1.60 -0.81
C ASP A 83 -24.15 1.03 0.24
N GLU A 84 -23.99 -0.29 0.25
CA GLU A 84 -23.18 -0.99 1.25
C GLU A 84 -21.71 -1.10 0.85
N GLU A 85 -21.38 -0.97 -0.45
CA GLU A 85 -20.01 -1.14 -0.91
C GLU A 85 -19.18 0.13 -0.65
N THR A 86 -18.01 -0.09 -0.09
CA THR A 86 -16.94 0.92 -0.04
C THR A 86 -15.75 0.37 -0.79
N TYR A 87 -15.10 1.17 -1.65
CA TYR A 87 -13.86 0.73 -2.27
C TYR A 87 -12.86 1.87 -2.48
N VAL A 88 -11.63 1.48 -2.62
CA VAL A 88 -10.52 2.29 -3.11
C VAL A 88 -9.82 1.54 -4.23
N ALA A 89 -9.43 2.26 -5.28
CA ALA A 89 -8.63 1.67 -6.35
C ALA A 89 -7.51 2.63 -6.76
N VAL A 90 -6.38 2.05 -7.14
CA VAL A 90 -5.21 2.76 -7.65
C VAL A 90 -4.80 2.13 -8.96
N SER A 91 -4.60 2.97 -9.96
CA SER A 91 -4.01 2.57 -11.23
C SER A 91 -2.59 3.10 -11.33
N LEU A 92 -1.69 2.27 -11.82
CA LEU A 92 -0.28 2.60 -12.02
C LEU A 92 0.21 2.03 -13.35
N CYS A 93 1.16 2.72 -13.95
CA CYS A 93 1.84 2.29 -15.17
C CYS A 93 3.28 1.91 -14.80
N LEU A 94 3.69 0.71 -15.20
CA LEU A 94 5.06 0.22 -15.03
C LEU A 94 5.97 0.78 -16.15
N ASP A 95 7.28 0.61 -15.98
CA ASP A 95 8.27 1.11 -16.94
C ASP A 95 8.23 0.40 -18.31
N ASP A 96 7.69 -0.82 -18.34
CA ASP A 96 7.43 -1.60 -19.57
C ASP A 96 6.11 -1.20 -20.27
N GLY A 97 5.37 -0.24 -19.73
CA GLY A 97 4.08 0.21 -20.24
C GLY A 97 2.87 -0.58 -19.73
N THR A 98 3.07 -1.65 -18.96
CA THR A 98 1.96 -2.41 -18.34
C THR A 98 1.14 -1.54 -17.41
N VAL A 99 -0.17 -1.55 -17.57
CA VAL A 99 -1.10 -0.83 -16.68
C VAL A 99 -1.70 -1.80 -15.68
N LEU A 100 -1.49 -1.53 -14.40
CA LEU A 100 -2.09 -2.28 -13.30
C LEU A 100 -3.13 -1.43 -12.60
N ARG A 101 -4.28 -2.02 -12.25
CA ARG A 101 -5.29 -1.42 -11.39
C ARG A 101 -5.60 -2.37 -10.24
N VAL A 102 -5.33 -1.94 -9.01
CA VAL A 102 -5.71 -2.67 -7.81
C VAL A 102 -6.92 -2.02 -7.17
N LYS A 103 -8.02 -2.76 -7.04
CA LYS A 103 -9.25 -2.37 -6.33
C LYS A 103 -9.36 -3.19 -5.05
N ARG A 104 -9.56 -2.53 -3.91
CA ARG A 104 -9.99 -3.16 -2.66
C ARG A 104 -11.36 -2.66 -2.30
N SER A 105 -12.31 -3.58 -2.22
CA SER A 105 -13.67 -3.28 -1.78
C SER A 105 -14.00 -4.00 -0.48
N TRP A 106 -14.92 -3.42 0.30
CA TRP A 106 -15.43 -4.04 1.53
C TRP A 106 -16.84 -3.59 1.85
N THR A 107 -17.51 -4.44 2.60
CA THR A 107 -18.85 -4.21 3.15
C THR A 107 -18.82 -4.48 4.65
N ALA A 108 -19.51 -3.66 5.43
CA ALA A 108 -19.63 -3.87 6.87
C ALA A 108 -20.45 -5.11 7.20
N ARG A 109 -19.95 -5.95 8.11
CA ARG A 109 -20.65 -7.08 8.70
C ARG A 109 -20.54 -7.01 10.24
N GLY A 110 -21.30 -6.11 10.83
CA GLY A 110 -21.21 -5.80 12.25
C GLY A 110 -19.87 -5.15 12.62
N LYS A 111 -19.07 -5.85 13.45
CA LYS A 111 -17.72 -5.39 13.86
C LYS A 111 -16.59 -5.86 12.92
N LYS A 112 -16.92 -6.61 11.88
CA LYS A 112 -15.98 -7.11 10.87
C LYS A 112 -16.32 -6.53 9.51
N VAL A 113 -15.45 -6.74 8.55
CA VAL A 113 -15.68 -6.41 7.15
C VAL A 113 -15.51 -7.66 6.29
N GLU A 114 -16.37 -7.78 5.29
CA GLU A 114 -16.17 -8.68 4.16
C GLU A 114 -15.44 -7.90 3.08
N GLN A 115 -14.27 -8.37 2.66
CA GLN A 115 -13.41 -7.63 1.76
C GLN A 115 -12.98 -8.47 0.56
N GLN A 116 -12.74 -7.80 -0.55
CA GLN A 116 -12.23 -8.39 -1.78
C GLN A 116 -11.10 -7.53 -2.36
N THR A 117 -10.11 -8.19 -2.95
CA THR A 117 -9.07 -7.52 -3.75
C THR A 117 -9.15 -8.03 -5.17
N ILE A 118 -9.26 -7.10 -6.12
CA ILE A 118 -9.27 -7.39 -7.55
C ILE A 118 -8.09 -6.64 -8.17
N VAL A 119 -7.31 -7.33 -8.99
CA VAL A 119 -6.24 -6.72 -9.77
C VAL A 119 -6.54 -6.92 -11.25
N GLU A 120 -6.43 -5.85 -11.99
CA GLU A 120 -6.53 -5.83 -13.45
C GLU A 120 -5.14 -5.52 -14.02
N LYS A 121 -4.76 -6.28 -15.05
CA LYS A 121 -3.58 -6.04 -15.86
C LYS A 121 -4.05 -5.70 -17.28
N ASP A 122 -3.69 -4.50 -17.76
CA ASP A 122 -4.08 -3.98 -19.07
C ASP A 122 -5.61 -4.07 -19.31
N GLY A 123 -6.40 -3.76 -18.25
CA GLY A 123 -7.86 -3.78 -18.27
C GLY A 123 -8.51 -5.16 -18.14
N VAL A 124 -7.72 -6.24 -17.97
CA VAL A 124 -8.23 -7.60 -17.79
C VAL A 124 -7.97 -8.07 -16.35
N VAL A 125 -8.99 -8.65 -15.72
CA VAL A 125 -8.86 -9.18 -14.34
C VAL A 125 -7.87 -10.34 -14.32
N ASP A 126 -6.81 -10.20 -13.54
CA ASP A 126 -5.82 -11.23 -13.25
C ASP A 126 -6.03 -11.79 -11.84
N LYS A 127 -6.65 -12.97 -11.75
CA LYS A 127 -6.96 -13.62 -10.46
C LYS A 127 -5.71 -14.03 -9.70
N TYR A 128 -4.69 -14.54 -10.41
CA TYR A 128 -3.45 -14.97 -9.78
C TYR A 128 -2.72 -13.77 -9.17
N LEU A 129 -2.63 -12.67 -9.92
CA LEU A 129 -2.03 -11.45 -9.42
C LEU A 129 -2.85 -10.86 -8.25
N GLY A 130 -4.18 -10.97 -8.28
CA GLY A 130 -5.06 -10.57 -7.19
C GLY A 130 -4.78 -11.32 -5.89
N GLU A 131 -4.59 -12.64 -5.95
CA GLU A 131 -4.26 -13.48 -4.79
C GLU A 131 -2.85 -13.23 -4.27
N SER A 132 -1.89 -12.97 -5.17
CA SER A 132 -0.48 -12.75 -4.84
C SER A 132 -0.10 -11.26 -4.71
N TRP A 133 -1.06 -10.33 -4.79
CA TRP A 133 -0.81 -8.89 -4.83
C TRP A 133 0.09 -8.38 -3.73
N SER A 134 -0.06 -8.89 -2.51
CA SER A 134 0.76 -8.47 -1.37
C SER A 134 2.25 -8.77 -1.53
N TYR A 135 2.59 -9.84 -2.25
CA TYR A 135 3.98 -10.17 -2.58
C TYR A 135 4.47 -9.33 -3.75
N TYR A 136 3.65 -9.20 -4.79
CA TYR A 136 4.00 -8.46 -5.99
C TYR A 136 4.26 -6.97 -5.71
N ILE A 137 3.41 -6.31 -4.91
CA ILE A 137 3.61 -4.90 -4.55
C ILE A 137 4.89 -4.69 -3.73
N GLU A 138 5.30 -5.67 -2.91
CA GLU A 138 6.56 -5.61 -2.17
C GLU A 138 7.80 -5.72 -3.08
N GLU A 139 7.68 -6.30 -4.27
CA GLU A 139 8.76 -6.34 -5.26
C GLU A 139 8.90 -5.01 -6.00
N ILE A 140 7.79 -4.38 -6.40
CA ILE A 140 7.81 -3.16 -7.22
C ILE A 140 7.85 -1.87 -6.39
N LEU A 141 7.23 -1.88 -5.21
CA LEU A 141 7.22 -0.75 -4.27
C LEU A 141 7.21 -1.28 -2.82
N PRO A 142 8.35 -1.68 -2.27
CA PRO A 142 8.44 -2.20 -0.90
C PRO A 142 7.82 -1.25 0.12
N PHE A 143 6.99 -1.76 1.02
CA PHE A 143 6.31 -0.97 2.06
C PHE A 143 7.29 -0.15 2.92
N GLY A 144 8.44 -0.72 3.21
CA GLY A 144 9.50 -0.04 3.95
C GLY A 144 10.00 1.23 3.28
N ILE A 145 9.97 1.32 1.93
CA ILE A 145 10.35 2.50 1.15
C ILE A 145 9.15 3.41 0.97
N ALA A 146 7.97 2.85 0.73
CA ALA A 146 6.76 3.62 0.48
C ALA A 146 6.53 4.69 1.56
N ARG A 147 6.84 4.39 2.82
CA ARG A 147 6.71 5.33 3.94
C ARG A 147 7.57 6.60 3.80
N PHE A 148 8.64 6.60 2.97
CA PHE A 148 9.44 7.80 2.70
C PHE A 148 8.84 8.66 1.62
N PHE A 149 7.98 8.08 0.77
CA PHE A 149 7.27 8.79 -0.28
C PHE A 149 5.86 9.19 0.14
N PHE A 150 5.23 8.36 0.96
CA PHE A 150 3.89 8.61 1.52
C PHE A 150 4.00 9.12 2.96
N PHE A 151 4.59 10.29 3.17
CA PHE A 151 4.74 10.86 4.50
C PHE A 151 3.75 12.01 4.76
N ASN A 152 3.29 12.10 5.99
CA ASN A 152 2.53 13.23 6.51
C ASN A 152 3.50 14.13 7.32
N ASN A 153 3.36 15.46 7.22
CA ASN A 153 4.19 16.42 7.96
C ASN A 153 4.26 16.15 9.47
N GLU A 154 3.18 15.63 10.06
CA GLU A 154 3.12 15.26 11.49
C GLU A 154 4.06 14.09 11.83
N LYS A 155 4.44 13.26 10.85
CA LYS A 155 5.30 12.09 11.04
C LYS A 155 6.78 12.33 10.69
N ILE A 156 7.12 13.47 10.11
CA ILE A 156 8.52 13.82 9.78
C ILE A 156 9.36 13.89 11.06
N THR A 157 8.80 14.41 12.14
CA THR A 157 9.47 14.49 13.45
C THR A 157 9.80 13.10 14.02
N GLN A 158 8.96 12.10 13.76
CA GLN A 158 9.21 10.71 14.20
C GLN A 158 10.25 9.99 13.34
N LEU A 159 10.50 10.45 12.11
CA LEU A 159 11.55 9.90 11.25
C LEU A 159 12.96 10.38 11.66
N ALA A 160 13.05 11.41 12.51
CA ALA A 160 14.32 11.96 12.99
C ALA A 160 14.88 11.24 14.23
N ASP A 161 14.13 10.31 14.85
CA ASP A 161 14.59 9.54 16.00
C ASP A 161 15.56 8.41 15.58
N ASP A 162 16.56 8.10 16.39
CA ASP A 162 17.61 7.10 16.10
C ASP A 162 17.06 5.70 15.76
N THR A 163 15.93 5.30 16.35
CA THR A 163 15.24 4.05 16.02
C THR A 163 14.71 4.04 14.57
N SER A 164 14.41 5.20 14.02
CA SER A 164 13.97 5.36 12.63
C SER A 164 15.11 5.14 11.65
N PHE A 165 16.35 5.51 12.00
CA PHE A 165 17.51 5.36 11.12
C PHE A 165 17.80 3.89 10.77
N GLU A 166 17.77 2.99 11.75
CA GLU A 166 17.96 1.55 11.48
C GLU A 166 16.79 0.97 10.65
N GLN A 167 15.59 1.46 10.84
CA GLN A 167 14.44 1.08 10.01
C GLN A 167 14.58 1.61 8.58
N ILE A 168 15.11 2.82 8.40
CA ILE A 168 15.44 3.42 7.09
C ILE A 168 16.47 2.56 6.38
N LYS A 169 17.56 2.26 7.04
CA LYS A 169 18.65 1.43 6.54
C LYS A 169 18.17 0.03 6.12
N SER A 170 17.36 -0.62 6.97
CA SER A 170 16.73 -1.91 6.66
C SER A 170 15.82 -1.81 5.43
N SER A 171 15.05 -0.73 5.31
CA SER A 171 14.14 -0.52 4.18
C SER A 171 14.88 -0.27 2.87
N ILE A 172 15.97 0.52 2.91
CA ILE A 172 16.83 0.74 1.75
C ILE A 172 17.49 -0.59 1.34
N LYS A 173 18.05 -1.36 2.29
CA LYS A 173 18.61 -2.68 2.01
C LYS A 173 17.60 -3.63 1.36
N SER A 174 16.35 -3.61 1.83
CA SER A 174 15.27 -4.41 1.24
C SER A 174 14.99 -3.99 -0.21
N ALA A 175 14.94 -2.69 -0.46
CA ALA A 175 14.65 -2.14 -1.78
C ALA A 175 15.69 -2.44 -2.85
N ILE A 176 16.96 -2.39 -2.48
CA ILE A 176 18.06 -2.71 -3.38
C ILE A 176 18.37 -4.22 -3.42
N GLY A 177 17.49 -5.06 -2.81
CA GLY A 177 17.62 -6.52 -2.82
C GLY A 177 18.69 -7.09 -1.88
N VAL A 178 19.43 -6.24 -1.16
CA VAL A 178 20.51 -6.69 -0.25
C VAL A 178 19.97 -7.58 0.86
N SER A 179 18.78 -7.30 1.40
CA SER A 179 18.15 -8.14 2.43
C SER A 179 17.83 -9.55 1.94
N THR A 180 17.55 -9.74 0.65
CA THR A 180 17.34 -11.06 0.05
C THR A 180 18.66 -11.84 -0.01
N ILE A 181 19.76 -11.16 -0.35
CA ILE A 181 21.11 -11.74 -0.37
C ILE A 181 21.54 -12.09 1.05
N GLU A 182 21.35 -11.20 2.03
CA GLU A 182 21.66 -11.45 3.44
C GLU A 182 20.92 -12.70 3.96
N LYS A 183 19.60 -12.83 3.69
CA LYS A 183 18.81 -14.02 4.05
C LYS A 183 19.31 -15.30 3.36
N ALA A 184 19.71 -15.21 2.10
CA ALA A 184 20.27 -16.36 1.39
C ALA A 184 21.59 -16.82 2.00
N ILE A 185 22.45 -15.88 2.42
CA ILE A 185 23.70 -16.18 3.12
C ILE A 185 23.40 -16.83 4.47
N GLU A 186 22.53 -16.26 5.31
CA GLU A 186 22.15 -16.82 6.61
C GLU A 186 21.59 -18.24 6.47
N HIS A 187 20.70 -18.46 5.50
CA HIS A 187 20.13 -19.79 5.25
C HIS A 187 21.19 -20.81 4.79
N THR A 188 22.12 -20.38 3.95
CA THR A 188 23.23 -21.21 3.50
C THR A 188 24.15 -21.59 4.67
N ASP A 189 24.48 -20.65 5.54
CA ASP A 189 25.29 -20.88 6.74
C ASP A 189 24.59 -21.84 7.72
N GLU A 190 23.27 -21.72 7.87
CA GLU A 190 22.50 -22.67 8.69
C GLU A 190 22.52 -24.08 8.13
N VAL A 191 22.38 -24.25 6.81
CA VAL A 191 22.49 -25.57 6.14
C VAL A 191 23.88 -26.16 6.32
N ILE A 192 24.93 -25.35 6.15
CA ILE A 192 26.31 -25.76 6.37
C ILE A 192 26.52 -26.22 7.81
N ARG A 193 26.04 -25.47 8.78
CA ARG A 193 26.10 -25.79 10.20
C ARG A 193 25.43 -27.13 10.51
N ARG A 194 24.20 -27.34 10.01
CA ARG A 194 23.46 -28.60 10.19
C ARG A 194 24.21 -29.80 9.59
N LYS A 195 24.77 -29.64 8.38
CA LYS A 195 25.56 -30.71 7.75
C LYS A 195 26.86 -31.04 8.50
N LYS A 196 27.57 -30.02 9.01
CA LYS A 196 28.77 -30.23 9.82
C LYS A 196 28.47 -31.00 11.11
N THR A 197 27.33 -30.65 11.78
CA THR A 197 26.92 -31.38 13.00
C THR A 197 26.55 -32.84 12.69
N ALA A 198 25.84 -33.07 11.56
CA ALA A 198 25.49 -34.43 11.14
C ALA A 198 26.67 -35.29 10.69
N LEU A 199 27.80 -34.70 10.24
CA LEU A 199 29.03 -35.40 9.89
C LEU A 199 29.95 -35.66 11.08
N ALA A 200 29.74 -34.96 12.20
CA ALA A 200 30.50 -35.11 13.43
C ALA A 200 29.85 -36.06 14.46
N ALA A 201 28.63 -36.54 14.18
CA ALA A 201 27.88 -37.51 14.94
C ALA A 201 27.96 -38.90 14.33
#